data_92dcd2aa3aa19353468b9d58a544f633
#
_entry.id   92dcd2aa3aa19353468b9d58a544f633
#
_cell.length_a   1.000
_cell.length_b   1.000
_cell.length_c   1.000
_cell.angle_alpha   90.00
_cell.angle_beta   90.00
_cell.angle_gamma   90.00
#
_symmetry.space_group_name_H-M   'P 1'
#
loop_
_entity.id
_entity.type
_entity.pdbx_description
1 polymer ?
#
loop_
_entity_poly.entity_id
_entity_poly.type
_entity_poly.pdbx_seq_one_letter_code
_entity_poly.pdbx_strand_id
1 'polypeptide(L)'
;MQNFSSTPSFLILPLTFFLVFGLVGCGGKSPPASQQNTADSSNKDSNLTFFDVTLEQADEVGRPIWKVRAKTAKYTKEKQIGQAESPYGELYQDGKIVYQIKADVADIEQDGKQLFLKGKIFATDPSNGIVLQGNELEWRPKEDLLIVRNKINGTHKKLQAVAQEVRVKTREQRMEFSGGVVANSIDPQMQVRTEHLIWNIKEEKLIGDRPLEIDRYKDNKISDRGKGNSAEVNLKTKIATVQKNAQLELLDPPMQISSNSMTWNMNTETVTTNSPTRMFQRAENVTVTANQGEMKIPQKTVYLKGNVNAVGQRRQSLRSNTLTWYLDNKLVEAQGNVVYRQIDPPLNFVGETAVGNLQTENIVVKGGSSSGRVVTEIIPQEKANRQQ
;
A
#
# COMPACT_ATOMS: atom_id res chain seq x y z
N MET A 1 41.49 -40.98 -5.96
CA MET A 1 41.82 -41.75 -4.74
C MET A 1 40.59 -41.74 -3.90
N GLN A 2 39.75 -42.79 -3.99
CA GLN A 2 39.60 -43.86 -3.02
C GLN A 2 39.06 -43.30 -1.67
N ASN A 3 38.01 -43.73 -1.10
CA ASN A 3 37.12 -44.87 -1.17
C ASN A 3 36.35 -44.96 0.17
N PHE A 4 35.19 -45.61 0.13
CA PHE A 4 34.50 -46.43 1.13
C PHE A 4 33.68 -45.74 2.22
N SER A 5 32.33 -45.79 2.17
CA SER A 5 31.36 -46.90 2.43
C SER A 5 31.27 -47.32 3.87
N SER A 6 30.08 -47.18 4.47
CA SER A 6 29.39 -48.30 5.09
C SER A 6 28.11 -47.86 5.81
N THR A 7 26.99 -48.43 5.36
CA THR A 7 25.72 -48.59 6.08
C THR A 7 25.82 -49.72 7.11
N PRO A 8 25.02 -49.74 8.16
CA PRO A 8 24.42 -50.97 8.58
C PRO A 8 22.90 -50.93 8.65
N SER A 9 22.32 -51.94 8.04
CA SER A 9 20.95 -52.42 8.23
C SER A 9 20.70 -52.89 9.64
N PHE A 10 19.55 -52.54 10.25
CA PHE A 10 19.05 -53.25 11.43
C PHE A 10 17.70 -53.91 11.15
N LEU A 11 17.67 -55.19 11.43
CA LEU A 11 16.61 -56.17 11.29
C LEU A 11 15.41 -55.84 12.21
N ILE A 12 14.21 -55.99 11.66
CA ILE A 12 12.93 -56.00 12.39
C ILE A 12 12.61 -57.41 12.75
N LEU A 13 12.35 -57.67 14.01
CA LEU A 13 11.80 -58.94 14.54
C LEU A 13 10.38 -58.71 15.06
N PRO A 14 9.36 -59.43 14.64
CA PRO A 14 8.01 -59.31 15.18
C PRO A 14 7.82 -60.18 16.41
N LEU A 15 7.38 -59.56 17.51
CA LEU A 15 7.01 -60.26 18.73
C LEU A 15 5.50 -60.58 18.68
N THR A 16 5.17 -61.83 18.44
CA THR A 16 3.81 -62.43 18.56
C THR A 16 3.51 -62.72 20.01
N PHE A 17 2.46 -62.15 20.57
CA PHE A 17 1.94 -62.46 21.90
C PHE A 17 0.70 -63.33 21.79
N PHE A 18 0.80 -64.56 22.28
CA PHE A 18 -0.28 -65.52 22.41
C PHE A 18 -1.12 -65.22 23.64
N LEU A 19 -2.44 -65.17 23.46
CA LEU A 19 -3.42 -65.04 24.55
C LEU A 19 -4.16 -66.36 24.69
N VAL A 20 -3.96 -67.00 25.85
CA VAL A 20 -4.58 -68.27 26.22
C VAL A 20 -5.99 -68.03 26.78
N PHE A 21 -6.96 -68.76 26.22
CA PHE A 21 -8.35 -68.82 26.68
C PHE A 21 -8.45 -69.72 27.91
N GLY A 22 -9.10 -69.24 28.94
CA GLY A 22 -9.58 -70.06 30.06
C GLY A 22 -11.11 -70.00 30.15
N LEU A 23 -11.74 -71.10 29.78
CA LEU A 23 -13.16 -71.34 29.99
C LEU A 23 -13.39 -72.01 31.36
N VAL A 24 -14.24 -71.42 32.21
CA VAL A 24 -14.95 -72.16 33.23
C VAL A 24 -16.41 -71.71 33.23
N GLY A 25 -17.31 -72.69 32.95
CA GLY A 25 -18.73 -72.50 32.97
C GLY A 25 -19.38 -73.01 34.27
N CYS A 26 -20.62 -72.68 34.42
CA CYS A 26 -21.76 -73.30 35.15
C CYS A 26 -22.64 -72.20 35.71
N GLY A 27 -23.90 -72.06 35.46
CA GLY A 27 -25.02 -72.98 35.31
C GLY A 27 -26.18 -72.36 36.06
N GLY A 28 -27.35 -72.28 35.39
CA GLY A 28 -28.55 -72.22 36.22
C GLY A 28 -29.64 -71.20 35.87
N LYS A 29 -30.72 -71.74 35.19
CA LYS A 29 -32.12 -71.36 35.26
C LYS A 29 -32.65 -70.11 34.58
N SER A 30 -33.33 -70.28 33.45
CA SER A 30 -34.38 -69.44 32.93
C SER A 30 -35.65 -69.50 33.78
N PRO A 31 -36.49 -68.46 33.89
CA PRO A 31 -37.67 -68.22 33.11
C PRO A 31 -37.99 -66.67 33.02
N PRO A 32 -39.10 -66.20 32.42
CA PRO A 32 -39.68 -66.45 31.08
C PRO A 32 -39.71 -65.17 30.24
N ALA A 33 -40.04 -65.35 29.00
CA ALA A 33 -40.25 -64.30 27.99
C ALA A 33 -41.17 -63.17 28.46
N SER A 34 -40.74 -61.92 28.27
CA SER A 34 -41.63 -60.77 28.15
C SER A 34 -40.99 -59.69 27.27
N GLN A 35 -41.68 -59.46 26.20
CA GLN A 35 -41.74 -58.25 25.40
C GLN A 35 -40.45 -57.78 24.73
N GLN A 36 -40.42 -57.99 23.43
CA GLN A 36 -39.73 -57.17 22.43
C GLN A 36 -40.06 -55.69 22.66
N ASN A 37 -39.15 -54.98 23.28
CA ASN A 37 -39.03 -53.54 23.02
C ASN A 37 -38.08 -53.41 21.87
N THR A 38 -38.61 -53.11 20.71
CA THR A 38 -37.90 -52.50 19.62
C THR A 38 -37.25 -51.23 20.18
N ALA A 39 -36.00 -51.33 20.56
CA ALA A 39 -35.18 -50.15 20.82
C ALA A 39 -35.01 -49.49 19.47
N ASP A 40 -35.81 -48.47 19.27
CA ASP A 40 -35.63 -47.43 18.27
C ASP A 40 -34.20 -46.93 18.44
N SER A 41 -33.29 -47.39 17.59
CA SER A 41 -31.96 -46.86 17.47
C SER A 41 -32.07 -45.50 16.77
N SER A 42 -32.69 -44.52 17.45
CA SER A 42 -32.53 -43.13 17.13
C SER A 42 -31.05 -42.85 17.30
N ASN A 43 -30.39 -42.67 16.19
CA ASN A 43 -29.04 -42.10 16.08
C ASN A 43 -29.03 -40.75 16.78
N LYS A 44 -28.85 -40.76 18.12
CA LYS A 44 -28.65 -39.54 18.88
C LYS A 44 -27.30 -38.97 18.47
N ASP A 45 -27.36 -37.96 17.61
CA ASP A 45 -26.20 -37.08 17.37
C ASP A 45 -25.66 -36.65 18.73
N SER A 46 -24.53 -37.21 19.10
CA SER A 46 -23.88 -36.88 20.37
C SER A 46 -23.21 -35.53 20.26
N ASN A 47 -23.99 -34.46 20.51
CA ASN A 47 -23.47 -33.11 20.65
C ASN A 47 -22.89 -32.94 22.05
N LEU A 48 -21.58 -32.65 22.14
CA LEU A 48 -20.93 -32.32 23.40
C LEU A 48 -20.95 -30.80 23.56
N THR A 49 -21.37 -30.35 24.75
CA THR A 49 -21.30 -28.92 25.11
C THR A 49 -20.42 -28.76 26.34
N PHE A 50 -19.48 -27.87 26.24
CA PHE A 50 -18.56 -27.45 27.30
C PHE A 50 -18.84 -26.02 27.72
N PHE A 51 -18.67 -25.70 29.00
CA PHE A 51 -18.84 -24.35 29.56
C PHE A 51 -17.51 -23.88 30.15
N ASP A 52 -17.23 -22.57 30.03
CA ASP A 52 -16.02 -21.90 30.53
C ASP A 52 -14.74 -22.65 30.11
N VAL A 53 -14.64 -22.94 28.81
CA VAL A 53 -13.62 -23.81 28.26
C VAL A 53 -12.42 -23.02 27.73
N THR A 54 -11.23 -23.60 27.90
CA THR A 54 -10.01 -23.18 27.20
C THR A 54 -9.66 -24.22 26.13
N LEU A 55 -9.58 -23.79 24.91
CA LEU A 55 -9.16 -24.57 23.75
C LEU A 55 -7.78 -24.10 23.31
N GLU A 56 -6.88 -25.03 23.04
CA GLU A 56 -5.52 -24.67 22.56
C GLU A 56 -5.03 -25.70 21.55
N GLN A 57 -4.18 -25.22 20.67
CA GLN A 57 -3.48 -26.04 19.68
C GLN A 57 -1.99 -25.73 19.73
N ALA A 58 -1.20 -26.79 19.64
CA ALA A 58 0.26 -26.69 19.55
C ALA A 58 0.76 -27.27 18.23
N ASP A 59 1.97 -26.88 17.84
CA ASP A 59 2.70 -27.46 16.72
C ASP A 59 3.30 -28.85 17.09
N GLU A 60 4.00 -29.47 16.15
CA GLU A 60 4.59 -30.80 16.30
C GLU A 60 5.68 -30.88 17.39
N VAL A 61 6.21 -29.73 17.82
CA VAL A 61 7.22 -29.63 18.89
C VAL A 61 6.63 -29.10 20.19
N GLY A 62 5.29 -29.02 20.30
CA GLY A 62 4.58 -28.61 21.51
C GLY A 62 4.50 -27.11 21.75
N ARG A 63 4.84 -26.27 20.79
CA ARG A 63 4.70 -24.81 20.93
C ARG A 63 3.27 -24.38 20.60
N PRO A 64 2.65 -23.49 21.38
CA PRO A 64 1.31 -23.02 21.10
C PRO A 64 1.26 -22.30 19.74
N ILE A 65 0.20 -22.53 18.97
CA ILE A 65 -0.13 -21.82 17.74
C ILE A 65 -1.38 -20.94 17.90
N TRP A 66 -2.31 -21.35 18.76
CA TRP A 66 -3.38 -20.49 19.26
C TRP A 66 -3.92 -21.03 20.58
N LYS A 67 -4.47 -20.11 21.40
CA LYS A 67 -5.15 -20.40 22.65
C LYS A 67 -6.39 -19.52 22.78
N VAL A 68 -7.56 -20.12 22.91
CA VAL A 68 -8.84 -19.43 22.92
C VAL A 68 -9.64 -19.88 24.14
N ARG A 69 -10.20 -18.92 24.87
CA ARG A 69 -11.18 -19.14 25.92
C ARG A 69 -12.57 -18.78 25.39
N ALA A 70 -13.56 -19.55 25.76
CA ALA A 70 -14.95 -19.34 25.35
C ALA A 70 -15.92 -19.66 26.49
N LYS A 71 -17.06 -18.97 26.48
CA LYS A 71 -18.15 -19.24 27.44
C LYS A 71 -18.74 -20.61 27.24
N THR A 72 -18.96 -20.98 25.97
CA THR A 72 -19.44 -22.29 25.59
C THR A 72 -18.70 -22.79 24.37
N ALA A 73 -18.49 -24.09 24.28
CA ALA A 73 -18.03 -24.75 23.07
C ALA A 73 -18.90 -25.98 22.82
N LYS A 74 -19.37 -26.12 21.58
CA LYS A 74 -20.16 -27.23 21.09
C LYS A 74 -19.39 -28.02 20.06
N TYR A 75 -19.29 -29.32 20.26
CA TYR A 75 -18.70 -30.22 19.26
C TYR A 75 -19.82 -31.04 18.61
N THR A 76 -19.85 -31.02 17.29
CA THR A 76 -20.78 -31.78 16.46
C THR A 76 -20.04 -32.84 15.68
N LYS A 77 -20.32 -34.12 15.95
CA LYS A 77 -19.63 -35.27 15.34
C LYS A 77 -19.78 -35.30 13.80
N GLU A 78 -20.95 -34.92 13.30
CA GLU A 78 -21.22 -34.90 11.84
C GLU A 78 -20.35 -33.90 11.08
N LYS A 79 -20.09 -32.74 11.68
CA LYS A 79 -19.33 -31.66 11.04
C LYS A 79 -17.83 -31.68 11.34
N GLN A 80 -17.42 -32.50 12.32
CA GLN A 80 -16.05 -32.53 12.84
C GLN A 80 -15.50 -31.13 13.18
N ILE A 81 -16.39 -30.20 13.57
CA ILE A 81 -16.10 -28.82 13.87
C ILE A 81 -16.54 -28.53 15.31
N GLY A 82 -15.65 -27.93 16.09
CA GLY A 82 -15.98 -27.29 17.34
C GLY A 82 -16.41 -25.85 17.11
N GLN A 83 -17.56 -25.45 17.65
CA GLN A 83 -18.00 -24.06 17.62
C GLN A 83 -17.94 -23.46 19.02
N ALA A 84 -17.22 -22.33 19.19
CA ALA A 84 -17.09 -21.64 20.44
C ALA A 84 -17.77 -20.26 20.41
N GLU A 85 -18.51 -19.93 21.47
CA GLU A 85 -19.26 -18.67 21.58
C GLU A 85 -18.44 -17.64 22.40
N SER A 86 -18.43 -16.39 21.91
CA SER A 86 -17.70 -15.26 22.51
C SER A 86 -16.21 -15.57 22.80
N PRO A 87 -15.47 -16.07 21.80
CA PRO A 87 -14.08 -16.44 21.98
C PRO A 87 -13.21 -15.19 22.20
N TYR A 88 -12.22 -15.32 23.10
CA TYR A 88 -11.09 -14.40 23.24
C TYR A 88 -9.83 -15.18 23.50
N GLY A 89 -8.70 -14.70 23.01
CA GLY A 89 -7.45 -15.47 23.16
C GLY A 89 -6.28 -14.87 22.39
N GLU A 90 -5.34 -15.73 22.09
CA GLU A 90 -4.04 -15.35 21.56
C GLU A 90 -3.64 -16.25 20.40
N LEU A 91 -3.06 -15.65 19.38
CA LEU A 91 -2.42 -16.31 18.24
C LEU A 91 -0.92 -16.23 18.44
N TYR A 92 -0.24 -17.34 18.18
CA TYR A 92 1.19 -17.47 18.43
C TYR A 92 1.96 -17.78 17.15
N GLN A 93 3.20 -17.32 17.13
CA GLN A 93 4.21 -17.67 16.13
C GLN A 93 5.54 -17.86 16.84
N ASP A 94 6.18 -19.03 16.66
CA ASP A 94 7.42 -19.38 17.33
C ASP A 94 7.35 -19.21 18.86
N GLY A 95 6.19 -19.54 19.46
CA GLY A 95 5.93 -19.41 20.90
C GLY A 95 5.72 -17.97 21.41
N LYS A 96 5.66 -16.97 20.53
CA LYS A 96 5.40 -15.57 20.88
C LYS A 96 3.99 -15.17 20.46
N ILE A 97 3.32 -14.37 21.27
CA ILE A 97 2.01 -13.80 20.91
C ILE A 97 2.21 -12.82 19.77
N VAL A 98 1.54 -13.07 18.64
CA VAL A 98 1.51 -12.16 17.49
C VAL A 98 0.21 -11.36 17.42
N TYR A 99 -0.91 -11.94 17.87
CA TYR A 99 -2.19 -11.25 17.98
C TYR A 99 -2.96 -11.69 19.22
N GLN A 100 -3.64 -10.75 19.85
CA GLN A 100 -4.74 -10.97 20.78
C GLN A 100 -6.05 -10.80 20.02
N ILE A 101 -6.97 -11.74 20.19
CA ILE A 101 -8.20 -11.82 19.38
C ILE A 101 -9.46 -11.84 20.24
N LYS A 102 -10.54 -11.32 19.68
CA LYS A 102 -11.90 -11.40 20.20
C LYS A 102 -12.90 -11.46 19.05
N ALA A 103 -13.95 -12.26 19.20
CA ALA A 103 -15.01 -12.42 18.20
C ALA A 103 -16.35 -12.80 18.83
N ASP A 104 -17.42 -12.89 18.03
CA ASP A 104 -18.69 -13.43 18.48
C ASP A 104 -18.67 -14.98 18.48
N VAL A 105 -18.08 -15.60 17.45
CA VAL A 105 -18.01 -17.06 17.28
C VAL A 105 -16.64 -17.48 16.74
N ALA A 106 -16.15 -18.66 17.17
CA ALA A 106 -15.02 -19.35 16.56
C ALA A 106 -15.48 -20.70 16.01
N ASP A 107 -15.09 -21.02 14.79
CA ASP A 107 -15.17 -22.36 14.21
C ASP A 107 -13.76 -22.96 14.20
N ILE A 108 -13.61 -24.13 14.84
CA ILE A 108 -12.34 -24.83 15.01
C ILE A 108 -12.47 -26.18 14.31
N GLU A 109 -11.71 -26.40 13.25
CA GLU A 109 -11.65 -27.68 12.56
C GLU A 109 -11.02 -28.77 13.45
N GLN A 110 -11.37 -30.03 13.20
CA GLN A 110 -10.95 -31.16 14.04
C GLN A 110 -9.43 -31.28 14.14
N ASP A 111 -8.70 -30.93 13.09
CA ASP A 111 -7.24 -30.98 13.08
C ASP A 111 -6.58 -29.77 13.78
N GLY A 112 -7.40 -28.78 14.18
CA GLY A 112 -6.96 -27.56 14.89
C GLY A 112 -5.96 -26.68 14.13
N LYS A 113 -5.64 -27.02 12.86
CA LYS A 113 -4.59 -26.34 12.10
C LYS A 113 -4.96 -24.92 11.67
N GLN A 114 -6.26 -24.66 11.58
CA GLN A 114 -6.78 -23.34 11.21
C GLN A 114 -7.83 -22.90 12.22
N LEU A 115 -7.90 -21.60 12.47
CA LEU A 115 -8.88 -20.98 13.33
C LEU A 115 -9.67 -19.96 12.54
N PHE A 116 -10.99 -20.14 12.50
CA PHE A 116 -11.92 -19.21 11.86
C PHE A 116 -12.74 -18.49 12.90
N LEU A 117 -12.73 -17.15 12.87
CA LEU A 117 -13.53 -16.30 13.75
C LEU A 117 -14.57 -15.54 12.92
N LYS A 118 -15.75 -15.35 13.47
CA LYS A 118 -16.88 -14.66 12.84
C LYS A 118 -17.53 -13.66 13.77
N GLY A 119 -18.03 -12.58 13.19
CA GLY A 119 -18.72 -11.49 13.89
C GLY A 119 -17.77 -10.63 14.74
N LYS A 120 -17.96 -9.34 14.75
CA LYS A 120 -17.28 -8.31 15.57
C LYS A 120 -15.83 -8.64 15.93
N ILE A 121 -15.02 -8.86 14.90
CA ILE A 121 -13.61 -9.21 15.08
C ILE A 121 -12.83 -8.01 15.65
N PHE A 122 -12.01 -8.31 16.66
CA PHE A 122 -10.92 -7.46 17.14
C PHE A 122 -9.66 -8.31 17.18
N ALA A 123 -8.64 -7.89 16.42
CA ALA A 123 -7.31 -8.50 16.45
C ALA A 123 -6.28 -7.42 16.72
N THR A 124 -5.57 -7.53 17.84
CA THR A 124 -4.59 -6.54 18.28
C THR A 124 -3.20 -7.15 18.24
N ASP A 125 -2.28 -6.53 17.52
CA ASP A 125 -0.85 -6.82 17.56
C ASP A 125 -0.25 -6.06 18.76
N PRO A 126 0.15 -6.75 19.83
CA PRO A 126 0.67 -6.09 21.03
C PRO A 126 2.08 -5.50 20.83
N SER A 127 2.81 -5.97 19.84
CA SER A 127 4.18 -5.53 19.56
C SER A 127 4.22 -4.19 18.80
N ASN A 128 3.30 -4.02 17.85
CA ASN A 128 3.26 -2.83 16.99
C ASN A 128 2.09 -1.88 17.34
N GLY A 129 1.15 -2.31 18.18
CA GLY A 129 -0.03 -1.52 18.53
C GLY A 129 -1.04 -1.36 17.39
N ILE A 130 -1.09 -2.34 16.48
CA ILE A 130 -2.03 -2.38 15.38
C ILE A 130 -3.32 -3.04 15.87
N VAL A 131 -4.47 -2.45 15.56
CA VAL A 131 -5.78 -3.04 15.81
C VAL A 131 -6.50 -3.22 14.49
N LEU A 132 -6.92 -4.44 14.20
CA LEU A 132 -7.74 -4.81 13.06
C LEU A 132 -9.15 -5.13 13.52
N GLN A 133 -10.13 -4.54 12.88
CA GLN A 133 -11.54 -4.83 13.07
C GLN A 133 -12.13 -5.32 11.75
N GLY A 134 -13.06 -6.26 11.83
CA GLY A 134 -13.72 -6.84 10.66
C GLY A 134 -14.83 -7.79 11.07
N ASN A 135 -15.35 -8.59 10.14
CA ASN A 135 -16.42 -9.55 10.42
C ASN A 135 -15.99 -11.00 10.31
N GLU A 136 -14.87 -11.28 9.66
CA GLU A 136 -14.28 -12.61 9.54
C GLU A 136 -12.78 -12.51 9.77
N LEU A 137 -12.22 -13.52 10.46
CA LEU A 137 -10.78 -13.68 10.64
C LEU A 137 -10.42 -15.15 10.42
N GLU A 138 -9.34 -15.37 9.69
CA GLU A 138 -8.75 -16.68 9.44
C GLU A 138 -7.27 -16.63 9.84
N TRP A 139 -6.86 -17.54 10.71
CA TRP A 139 -5.47 -17.73 11.10
C TRP A 139 -4.91 -19.02 10.53
N ARG A 140 -3.82 -18.91 9.76
CA ARG A 140 -3.08 -20.00 9.12
C ARG A 140 -1.63 -20.01 9.63
N PRO A 141 -1.37 -20.64 10.76
CA PRO A 141 -0.06 -20.57 11.43
C PRO A 141 1.11 -21.11 10.58
N LYS A 142 0.87 -22.17 9.77
CA LYS A 142 1.90 -22.72 8.87
C LYS A 142 2.30 -21.77 7.73
N GLU A 143 1.44 -20.85 7.37
CA GLU A 143 1.68 -19.83 6.32
C GLU A 143 2.12 -18.49 6.92
N ASP A 144 2.22 -18.38 8.25
CA ASP A 144 2.43 -17.11 8.96
C ASP A 144 1.41 -16.03 8.56
N LEU A 145 0.15 -16.45 8.27
CA LEU A 145 -0.85 -15.63 7.60
C LEU A 145 -2.09 -15.43 8.46
N LEU A 146 -2.38 -14.17 8.77
CA LEU A 146 -3.65 -13.72 9.32
C LEU A 146 -4.43 -13.00 8.22
N ILE A 147 -5.68 -13.37 8.01
CA ILE A 147 -6.57 -12.73 7.04
C ILE A 147 -7.77 -12.18 7.80
N VAL A 148 -8.09 -10.92 7.59
CA VAL A 148 -9.34 -10.32 8.11
C VAL A 148 -10.14 -9.79 6.93
N ARG A 149 -11.46 -10.09 6.90
CA ARG A 149 -12.35 -9.78 5.77
C ARG A 149 -13.61 -9.05 6.21
N ASN A 150 -14.28 -8.47 5.22
CA ASN A 150 -15.60 -7.85 5.32
C ASN A 150 -15.61 -6.56 6.14
N LYS A 151 -15.27 -5.46 5.47
CA LYS A 151 -15.21 -4.10 6.01
C LYS A 151 -14.14 -3.95 7.10
N ILE A 152 -12.89 -4.01 6.65
CA ILE A 152 -11.75 -3.84 7.55
C ILE A 152 -11.63 -2.38 7.97
N ASN A 153 -11.38 -2.19 9.26
CA ASN A 153 -10.87 -0.96 9.83
C ASN A 153 -9.58 -1.29 10.59
N GLY A 154 -8.45 -0.92 10.01
CA GLY A 154 -7.12 -1.06 10.61
C GLY A 154 -6.67 0.26 11.21
N THR A 155 -6.24 0.25 12.47
CA THR A 155 -5.75 1.44 13.15
C THR A 155 -4.37 1.21 13.76
N HIS A 156 -3.51 2.19 13.59
CA HIS A 156 -2.19 2.29 14.18
C HIS A 156 -1.89 3.77 14.44
N LYS A 157 -0.94 4.09 15.34
CA LYS A 157 -0.56 5.47 15.68
C LYS A 157 -0.10 6.34 14.50
N LYS A 158 0.33 5.72 13.38
CA LYS A 158 0.81 6.42 12.18
C LYS A 158 -0.12 6.31 10.99
N LEU A 159 -0.98 5.30 10.96
CA LEU A 159 -1.80 4.96 9.79
C LEU A 159 -3.15 4.43 10.21
N GLN A 160 -4.20 4.85 9.51
CA GLN A 160 -5.52 4.24 9.57
C GLN A 160 -5.89 3.80 8.15
N ALA A 161 -6.46 2.61 7.99
CA ALA A 161 -6.84 2.11 6.69
C ALA A 161 -8.19 1.38 6.74
N VAL A 162 -9.03 1.61 5.73
CA VAL A 162 -10.25 0.83 5.48
C VAL A 162 -10.09 0.08 4.16
N ALA A 163 -10.61 -1.15 4.09
CA ALA A 163 -10.55 -2.01 2.93
C ALA A 163 -11.61 -3.12 3.01
N GLN A 164 -11.71 -3.98 1.99
CA GLN A 164 -12.55 -5.18 2.06
C GLN A 164 -11.81 -6.35 2.72
N GLU A 165 -10.52 -6.48 2.48
CA GLU A 165 -9.67 -7.55 3.02
C GLU A 165 -8.30 -6.98 3.42
N VAL A 166 -7.73 -7.50 4.52
CA VAL A 166 -6.32 -7.34 4.85
C VAL A 166 -5.70 -8.72 5.08
N ARG A 167 -4.53 -8.92 4.50
CA ARG A 167 -3.66 -10.07 4.70
C ARG A 167 -2.41 -9.63 5.45
N VAL A 168 -2.13 -10.27 6.56
CA VAL A 168 -0.96 -9.94 7.38
C VAL A 168 0.00 -11.13 7.34
N LYS A 169 1.16 -10.92 6.75
CA LYS A 169 2.32 -11.80 6.84
C LYS A 169 3.07 -11.46 8.12
N THR A 170 2.77 -12.20 9.17
CA THR A 170 3.20 -11.85 10.55
C THR A 170 4.72 -11.88 10.71
N ARG A 171 5.40 -12.86 10.09
CA ARG A 171 6.87 -12.97 10.13
C ARG A 171 7.56 -11.84 9.34
N GLU A 172 6.97 -11.44 8.22
CA GLU A 172 7.49 -10.36 7.38
C GLU A 172 7.15 -8.96 7.93
N GLN A 173 6.24 -8.88 8.91
CA GLN A 173 5.63 -7.63 9.38
C GLN A 173 5.08 -6.79 8.22
N ARG A 174 4.35 -7.45 7.32
CA ARG A 174 3.80 -6.90 6.10
C ARG A 174 2.29 -7.07 6.06
N MET A 175 1.60 -6.00 5.75
CA MET A 175 0.15 -5.97 5.59
C MET A 175 -0.21 -5.63 4.14
N GLU A 176 -1.15 -6.37 3.57
CA GLU A 176 -1.68 -6.15 2.23
C GLU A 176 -3.18 -5.87 2.32
N PHE A 177 -3.57 -4.64 2.02
CA PHE A 177 -4.96 -4.22 1.97
C PHE A 177 -5.47 -4.30 0.54
N SER A 178 -6.67 -4.81 0.33
CA SER A 178 -7.30 -4.91 -0.98
C SER A 178 -8.80 -4.60 -0.97
N GLY A 179 -9.30 -4.09 -2.09
CA GLY A 179 -10.70 -3.75 -2.33
C GLY A 179 -11.08 -2.38 -1.78
N GLY A 180 -11.03 -1.34 -2.61
CA GLY A 180 -11.44 0.03 -2.26
C GLY A 180 -10.67 0.61 -1.08
N VAL A 181 -9.35 0.51 -1.10
CA VAL A 181 -8.49 0.92 0.01
C VAL A 181 -8.47 2.45 0.15
N VAL A 182 -8.79 2.93 1.36
CA VAL A 182 -8.56 4.31 1.77
C VAL A 182 -7.68 4.30 3.00
N ALA A 183 -6.45 4.81 2.87
CA ALA A 183 -5.47 4.86 3.93
C ALA A 183 -5.14 6.31 4.29
N ASN A 184 -5.21 6.65 5.57
CA ASN A 184 -4.92 7.97 6.11
C ASN A 184 -3.63 7.90 6.95
N SER A 185 -2.59 8.59 6.52
CA SER A 185 -1.38 8.81 7.30
C SER A 185 -1.56 10.04 8.18
N ILE A 186 -1.05 9.94 9.43
CA ILE A 186 -1.15 11.04 10.40
C ILE A 186 0.00 12.03 10.21
N ASP A 187 1.20 11.52 9.93
CA ASP A 187 2.38 12.34 9.65
C ASP A 187 3.26 11.63 8.60
N PRO A 188 3.39 12.18 7.39
CA PRO A 188 2.69 13.37 6.86
C PRO A 188 1.18 13.18 6.76
N GLN A 189 0.40 14.25 6.98
CA GLN A 189 -1.05 14.20 6.81
C GLN A 189 -1.40 14.00 5.33
N MET A 190 -1.80 12.79 4.99
CA MET A 190 -2.21 12.45 3.63
C MET A 190 -3.22 11.32 3.61
N GLN A 191 -4.02 11.27 2.57
CA GLN A 191 -4.92 10.17 2.25
C GLN A 191 -4.49 9.53 0.93
N VAL A 192 -4.40 8.20 0.93
CA VAL A 192 -4.15 7.40 -0.27
C VAL A 192 -5.40 6.60 -0.61
N ARG A 193 -5.83 6.64 -1.86
CA ARG A 193 -6.94 5.83 -2.40
C ARG A 193 -6.42 4.94 -3.52
N THR A 194 -6.67 3.64 -3.42
CA THR A 194 -6.23 2.64 -4.41
C THR A 194 -7.03 1.35 -4.24
N GLU A 195 -6.87 0.40 -5.17
CA GLU A 195 -7.43 -0.95 -5.03
C GLU A 195 -6.53 -1.91 -4.25
N HIS A 196 -5.23 -1.61 -4.15
CA HIS A 196 -4.27 -2.45 -3.43
C HIS A 196 -3.17 -1.61 -2.80
N LEU A 197 -2.91 -1.84 -1.51
CA LEU A 197 -1.89 -1.13 -0.74
C LEU A 197 -1.12 -2.11 0.14
N ILE A 198 0.19 -2.07 0.06
CA ILE A 198 1.10 -2.83 0.92
C ILE A 198 1.69 -1.88 1.96
N TRP A 199 1.69 -2.30 3.21
CA TRP A 199 2.39 -1.62 4.29
C TRP A 199 3.46 -2.52 4.90
N ASN A 200 4.72 -2.18 4.68
CA ASN A 200 5.86 -2.77 5.36
C ASN A 200 6.04 -2.03 6.69
N ILE A 201 5.60 -2.65 7.78
CA ILE A 201 5.48 -2.02 9.11
C ILE A 201 6.84 -1.57 9.62
N LYS A 202 7.84 -2.47 9.57
CA LYS A 202 9.21 -2.23 10.06
C LYS A 202 9.92 -1.12 9.31
N GLU A 203 9.70 -1.04 7.99
CA GLU A 203 10.31 -0.04 7.12
C GLU A 203 9.53 1.27 7.11
N GLU A 204 8.31 1.26 7.67
CA GLU A 204 7.36 2.38 7.61
C GLU A 204 7.08 2.82 6.16
N LYS A 205 6.97 1.84 5.25
CA LYS A 205 6.83 2.06 3.82
C LYS A 205 5.47 1.62 3.32
N LEU A 206 4.78 2.50 2.60
CA LEU A 206 3.56 2.21 1.86
C LEU A 206 3.90 2.02 0.38
N ILE A 207 3.34 0.99 -0.24
CA ILE A 207 3.52 0.69 -1.67
C ILE A 207 2.15 0.48 -2.29
N GLY A 208 1.79 1.35 -3.24
CA GLY A 208 0.65 1.17 -4.12
C GLY A 208 1.14 0.69 -5.49
N ASP A 209 0.75 -0.50 -5.90
CA ASP A 209 1.13 -1.13 -7.18
C ASP A 209 0.01 -1.07 -8.23
N ARG A 210 -1.07 -0.40 -7.90
CA ARG A 210 -2.25 -0.11 -8.75
C ARG A 210 -2.44 1.39 -8.89
N PRO A 211 -3.23 1.85 -9.87
CA PRO A 211 -3.59 3.26 -9.96
C PRO A 211 -4.04 3.82 -8.62
N LEU A 212 -3.51 4.97 -8.27
CA LEU A 212 -3.74 5.58 -6.97
C LEU A 212 -3.86 7.09 -7.05
N GLU A 213 -4.55 7.63 -6.05
CA GLU A 213 -4.64 9.05 -5.77
C GLU A 213 -4.10 9.33 -4.38
N ILE A 214 -3.37 10.43 -4.22
CA ILE A 214 -2.81 10.90 -2.95
C ILE A 214 -3.26 12.33 -2.75
N ASP A 215 -4.01 12.61 -1.69
CA ASP A 215 -4.29 13.97 -1.23
C ASP A 215 -3.40 14.27 -0.02
N ARG A 216 -2.62 15.33 -0.10
CA ARG A 216 -1.89 15.89 1.05
C ARG A 216 -2.74 16.97 1.73
N TYR A 217 -2.70 16.99 3.05
CA TYR A 217 -3.43 17.98 3.84
C TYR A 217 -2.46 18.93 4.56
N LYS A 218 -2.81 20.18 4.60
CA LYS A 218 -2.19 21.23 5.42
C LYS A 218 -3.31 22.04 6.06
N ASP A 219 -3.27 22.19 7.38
CA ASP A 219 -4.33 22.88 8.14
C ASP A 219 -5.74 22.32 7.85
N ASN A 220 -5.85 21.00 7.79
CA ASN A 220 -7.10 20.24 7.48
C ASN A 220 -7.72 20.55 6.10
N LYS A 221 -6.97 21.15 5.18
CA LYS A 221 -7.37 21.39 3.80
C LYS A 221 -6.45 20.64 2.86
N ILE A 222 -7.00 20.19 1.74
CA ILE A 222 -6.16 19.60 0.68
C ILE A 222 -5.26 20.71 0.17
N SER A 223 -3.94 20.49 0.24
CA SER A 223 -2.92 21.41 -0.30
C SER A 223 -2.46 20.97 -1.68
N ASP A 224 -2.41 19.65 -1.91
CA ASP A 224 -1.86 19.09 -3.13
C ASP A 224 -2.50 17.74 -3.45
N ARG A 225 -2.54 17.37 -4.73
CA ARG A 225 -3.08 16.11 -5.22
C ARG A 225 -2.09 15.40 -6.13
N GLY A 226 -1.75 14.17 -5.80
CA GLY A 226 -0.91 13.30 -6.60
C GLY A 226 -1.72 12.17 -7.24
N LYS A 227 -1.31 11.75 -8.44
CA LYS A 227 -1.86 10.57 -9.14
C LYS A 227 -0.76 9.82 -9.85
N GLY A 228 -0.92 8.51 -9.98
CA GLY A 228 -0.01 7.67 -10.76
C GLY A 228 -0.49 6.23 -10.81
N ASN A 229 0.22 5.40 -11.57
CA ASN A 229 -0.14 3.98 -11.66
C ASN A 229 0.53 3.15 -10.58
N SER A 230 1.60 3.68 -9.95
CA SER A 230 2.22 3.11 -8.77
C SER A 230 2.88 4.20 -7.94
N ALA A 231 3.00 3.98 -6.64
CA ALA A 231 3.73 4.88 -5.75
C ALA A 231 4.36 4.12 -4.59
N GLU A 232 5.43 4.68 -4.08
CA GLU A 232 6.06 4.29 -2.83
C GLU A 232 6.15 5.52 -1.93
N VAL A 233 5.71 5.40 -0.68
CA VAL A 233 5.79 6.47 0.31
C VAL A 233 6.51 5.94 1.53
N ASN A 234 7.64 6.53 1.88
CA ASN A 234 8.33 6.26 3.11
C ASN A 234 7.85 7.27 4.18
N LEU A 235 7.11 6.77 5.18
CA LEU A 235 6.52 7.60 6.24
C LEU A 235 7.58 8.17 7.20
N LYS A 236 8.74 7.50 7.33
CA LYS A 236 9.84 7.95 8.19
C LYS A 236 10.60 9.11 7.57
N THR A 237 10.96 8.99 6.29
CA THR A 237 11.69 10.03 5.56
C THR A 237 10.78 11.09 4.96
N LYS A 238 9.45 10.82 4.91
CA LYS A 238 8.43 11.65 4.27
C LYS A 238 8.72 11.93 2.79
N ILE A 239 9.24 10.89 2.11
CA ILE A 239 9.50 10.92 0.67
C ILE A 239 8.47 10.04 -0.04
N ALA A 240 7.79 10.60 -1.01
CA ALA A 240 6.92 9.89 -1.93
C ALA A 240 7.53 9.85 -3.33
N THR A 241 7.52 8.67 -3.96
CA THR A 241 7.87 8.50 -5.36
C THR A 241 6.67 7.94 -6.11
N VAL A 242 6.15 8.70 -7.05
CA VAL A 242 5.03 8.32 -7.92
C VAL A 242 5.60 7.97 -9.29
N GLN A 243 5.15 6.87 -9.86
CA GLN A 243 5.67 6.34 -11.13
C GLN A 243 4.55 5.98 -12.10
N LYS A 244 4.92 5.94 -13.39
CA LYS A 244 4.03 5.61 -14.50
C LYS A 244 2.82 6.56 -14.56
N ASN A 245 2.95 7.60 -15.37
CA ASN A 245 1.96 8.68 -15.50
C ASN A 245 1.79 9.51 -14.20
N ALA A 246 2.92 9.83 -13.56
CA ALA A 246 2.92 10.68 -12.38
C ALA A 246 2.38 12.08 -12.70
N GLN A 247 1.42 12.51 -11.90
CA GLN A 247 0.81 13.84 -11.98
C GLN A 247 0.75 14.41 -10.57
N LEU A 248 1.05 15.70 -10.44
CA LEU A 248 0.90 16.47 -9.22
C LEU A 248 0.20 17.78 -9.52
N GLU A 249 -0.85 18.08 -8.81
CA GLU A 249 -1.54 19.35 -8.79
C GLU A 249 -1.25 20.04 -7.45
N LEU A 250 -0.49 21.13 -7.52
CA LEU A 250 -0.28 22.03 -6.40
C LEU A 250 -1.40 23.08 -6.42
N LEU A 251 -1.99 23.37 -5.27
CA LEU A 251 -3.06 24.36 -5.15
C LEU A 251 -2.51 25.75 -4.81
N ASP A 252 -1.36 25.83 -4.16
CA ASP A 252 -0.65 27.07 -3.89
C ASP A 252 0.88 26.85 -3.97
N PRO A 253 1.58 27.45 -4.95
CA PRO A 253 1.03 28.14 -6.13
C PRO A 253 0.32 27.16 -7.10
N PRO A 254 -0.76 27.58 -7.78
CA PRO A 254 -1.53 26.69 -8.64
C PRO A 254 -0.71 26.24 -9.85
N MET A 255 -0.26 24.96 -9.82
CA MET A 255 0.57 24.38 -10.87
C MET A 255 0.27 22.91 -11.07
N GLN A 256 0.28 22.46 -12.29
CA GLN A 256 0.23 21.04 -12.65
C GLN A 256 1.58 20.58 -13.18
N ILE A 257 2.08 19.48 -12.62
CA ILE A 257 3.34 18.85 -13.01
C ILE A 257 3.02 17.42 -13.46
N SER A 258 3.51 17.03 -14.62
CA SER A 258 3.35 15.67 -15.14
C SER A 258 4.68 15.13 -15.65
N SER A 259 4.94 13.86 -15.35
CA SER A 259 6.16 13.15 -15.74
C SER A 259 5.94 11.65 -15.68
N ASN A 260 6.86 10.86 -16.21
CA ASN A 260 6.80 9.40 -16.01
C ASN A 260 7.17 8.99 -14.58
N SER A 261 8.03 9.77 -13.91
CA SER A 261 8.42 9.54 -12.52
C SER A 261 8.62 10.88 -11.81
N MET A 262 8.18 10.94 -10.57
CA MET A 262 8.23 12.13 -9.74
C MET A 262 8.54 11.75 -8.30
N THR A 263 9.49 12.42 -7.68
CA THR A 263 9.81 12.28 -6.26
C THR A 263 9.46 13.56 -5.52
N TRP A 264 8.74 13.42 -4.44
CA TRP A 264 8.34 14.51 -3.59
C TRP A 264 8.88 14.32 -2.18
N ASN A 265 9.77 15.21 -1.78
CA ASN A 265 10.25 15.32 -0.40
C ASN A 265 9.34 16.29 0.37
N MET A 266 8.50 15.77 1.24
CA MET A 266 7.51 16.55 1.97
C MET A 266 8.13 17.35 3.14
N ASN A 267 9.35 17.01 3.61
CA ASN A 267 10.06 17.81 4.63
C ASN A 267 10.61 19.11 4.07
N THR A 268 11.19 19.03 2.86
CA THR A 268 11.76 20.21 2.17
C THR A 268 10.74 20.85 1.24
N GLU A 269 9.56 20.24 1.09
CA GLU A 269 8.54 20.63 0.13
C GLU A 269 9.11 20.81 -1.29
N THR A 270 9.98 19.85 -1.69
CA THR A 270 10.66 19.85 -3.00
C THR A 270 10.13 18.70 -3.85
N VAL A 271 9.77 19.01 -5.08
CA VAL A 271 9.35 18.04 -6.11
C VAL A 271 10.43 17.94 -7.18
N THR A 272 10.89 16.73 -7.49
CA THR A 272 11.90 16.50 -8.53
C THR A 272 11.41 15.51 -9.56
N THR A 273 11.77 15.72 -10.82
CA THR A 273 11.53 14.82 -11.94
C THR A 273 12.85 14.57 -12.68
N ASN A 274 13.23 13.29 -12.81
CA ASN A 274 14.44 12.88 -13.54
C ASN A 274 14.10 12.25 -14.89
N SER A 275 12.92 12.53 -15.41
CA SER A 275 12.39 12.10 -16.70
C SER A 275 11.67 13.28 -17.36
N PRO A 276 11.40 13.21 -18.68
CA PRO A 276 10.70 14.29 -19.36
C PRO A 276 9.48 14.78 -18.61
N THR A 277 9.43 16.07 -18.38
CA THR A 277 8.43 16.71 -17.54
C THR A 277 7.70 17.82 -18.30
N ARG A 278 6.43 17.99 -17.97
CA ARG A 278 5.60 19.09 -18.39
C ARG A 278 5.03 19.78 -17.16
N MET A 279 5.22 21.07 -17.09
CA MET A 279 4.66 21.93 -16.05
C MET A 279 3.68 22.91 -16.70
N PHE A 280 2.51 23.10 -16.10
CA PHE A 280 1.50 24.03 -16.53
C PHE A 280 1.04 24.90 -15.37
N GLN A 281 1.22 26.19 -15.53
CA GLN A 281 0.76 27.19 -14.58
C GLN A 281 -0.48 27.87 -15.14
N ARG A 282 -1.61 27.68 -14.43
CA ARG A 282 -2.93 28.07 -14.97
C ARG A 282 -3.12 29.58 -15.04
N ALA A 283 -2.66 30.34 -14.03
CA ALA A 283 -2.91 31.79 -13.97
C ALA A 283 -2.29 32.55 -15.14
N GLU A 284 -1.05 32.19 -15.53
CA GLU A 284 -0.34 32.81 -16.64
C GLU A 284 -0.52 32.06 -17.98
N ASN A 285 -1.24 30.93 -17.95
CA ASN A 285 -1.43 30.02 -19.09
C ASN A 285 -0.09 29.67 -19.78
N VAL A 286 0.92 29.37 -18.97
CA VAL A 286 2.27 29.02 -19.43
C VAL A 286 2.48 27.51 -19.27
N THR A 287 2.90 26.88 -20.37
CA THR A 287 3.36 25.48 -20.38
C THR A 287 4.86 25.45 -20.58
N VAL A 288 5.56 24.68 -19.74
CA VAL A 288 7.00 24.45 -19.90
C VAL A 288 7.27 22.96 -19.93
N THR A 289 8.10 22.52 -20.88
CA THR A 289 8.60 21.14 -20.98
C THR A 289 10.12 21.13 -20.83
N ALA A 290 10.66 20.08 -20.22
CA ALA A 290 12.10 19.88 -20.06
C ALA A 290 12.43 18.38 -19.86
N ASN A 291 13.70 18.03 -19.93
CA ASN A 291 14.13 16.65 -19.64
C ASN A 291 14.07 16.36 -18.15
N GLN A 292 14.32 17.38 -17.31
CA GLN A 292 14.34 17.29 -15.84
C GLN A 292 13.76 18.56 -15.24
N GLY A 293 13.15 18.44 -14.06
CA GLY A 293 12.61 19.56 -13.34
C GLY A 293 12.75 19.41 -11.82
N GLU A 294 12.92 20.54 -11.15
CA GLU A 294 12.85 20.66 -9.70
C GLU A 294 11.96 21.84 -9.35
N MET A 295 11.04 21.67 -8.43
CA MET A 295 10.25 22.75 -7.87
C MET A 295 10.45 22.81 -6.36
N LYS A 296 10.86 23.96 -5.87
CA LYS A 296 10.92 24.29 -4.44
C LYS A 296 9.68 25.09 -4.08
N ILE A 297 8.70 24.42 -3.47
CA ILE A 297 7.37 24.98 -3.20
C ILE A 297 7.44 26.22 -2.28
N PRO A 298 8.19 26.21 -1.15
CA PRO A 298 8.27 27.38 -0.27
C PRO A 298 8.89 28.61 -0.91
N GLN A 299 9.87 28.38 -1.82
CA GLN A 299 10.52 29.46 -2.57
C GLN A 299 9.75 29.86 -3.83
N LYS A 300 8.67 29.12 -4.16
CA LYS A 300 7.89 29.30 -5.38
C LYS A 300 8.77 29.39 -6.64
N THR A 301 9.82 28.53 -6.68
CA THR A 301 10.84 28.57 -7.73
C THR A 301 10.90 27.20 -8.43
N VAL A 302 10.92 27.26 -9.76
CA VAL A 302 11.03 26.09 -10.64
C VAL A 302 12.38 26.16 -11.36
N TYR A 303 13.12 25.06 -11.33
CA TYR A 303 14.37 24.85 -12.06
C TYR A 303 14.15 23.76 -13.11
N LEU A 304 14.48 24.06 -14.36
CA LEU A 304 14.30 23.15 -15.48
C LEU A 304 15.61 22.96 -16.23
N LYS A 305 15.89 21.74 -16.67
CA LYS A 305 17.16 21.39 -17.31
C LYS A 305 16.93 20.45 -18.49
N GLY A 306 17.62 20.75 -19.58
CA GLY A 306 17.68 19.97 -20.82
C GLY A 306 16.48 20.16 -21.71
N ASN A 307 16.71 20.61 -22.93
CA ASN A 307 15.67 20.82 -23.95
C ASN A 307 14.45 21.60 -23.45
N VAL A 308 14.71 22.66 -22.69
CA VAL A 308 13.63 23.49 -22.14
C VAL A 308 12.88 24.17 -23.26
N ASN A 309 11.55 24.08 -23.22
CA ASN A 309 10.66 24.78 -24.14
C ASN A 309 9.46 25.35 -23.37
N ALA A 310 9.40 26.66 -23.23
CA ALA A 310 8.29 27.37 -22.61
C ALA A 310 7.40 27.98 -23.70
N VAL A 311 6.09 27.85 -23.51
CA VAL A 311 5.09 28.42 -24.43
C VAL A 311 4.06 29.20 -23.61
N GLY A 312 3.92 30.46 -23.90
CA GLY A 312 2.95 31.33 -23.23
C GLY A 312 1.62 31.49 -23.98
N GLN A 313 0.75 32.32 -23.41
CA GLN A 313 -0.65 32.48 -23.84
C GLN A 313 -0.80 32.93 -25.29
N ARG A 314 0.06 33.85 -25.78
CA ARG A 314 0.03 34.39 -27.16
C ARG A 314 0.88 33.59 -28.13
N ARG A 315 1.17 32.31 -27.82
CA ARG A 315 2.04 31.41 -28.59
C ARG A 315 3.50 31.88 -28.70
N GLN A 316 3.93 32.87 -27.88
CA GLN A 316 5.34 33.14 -27.71
C GLN A 316 6.03 31.92 -27.13
N SER A 317 7.24 31.65 -27.59
CA SER A 317 8.02 30.49 -27.11
C SER A 317 9.45 30.88 -26.77
N LEU A 318 9.98 30.24 -25.74
CA LEU A 318 11.36 30.38 -25.30
C LEU A 318 11.98 28.99 -25.19
N ARG A 319 13.07 28.76 -25.93
CA ARG A 319 13.86 27.53 -25.83
C ARG A 319 15.20 27.84 -25.19
N SER A 320 15.74 26.90 -24.37
CA SER A 320 17.04 27.05 -23.71
C SER A 320 17.53 25.70 -23.21
N ASN A 321 18.80 25.68 -22.74
CA ASN A 321 19.34 24.51 -22.05
C ASN A 321 18.82 24.41 -20.61
N THR A 322 18.70 25.54 -19.93
CA THR A 322 18.19 25.65 -18.55
C THR A 322 17.24 26.84 -18.43
N LEU A 323 16.30 26.71 -17.48
CA LEU A 323 15.38 27.80 -17.16
C LEU A 323 15.08 27.79 -15.67
N THR A 324 15.19 28.98 -15.06
CA THR A 324 14.70 29.24 -13.70
C THR A 324 13.45 30.11 -13.80
N TRP A 325 12.38 29.70 -13.13
CA TRP A 325 11.11 30.41 -13.10
C TRP A 325 10.73 30.76 -11.68
N TYR A 326 10.70 32.05 -11.37
CA TYR A 326 10.28 32.60 -10.09
C TYR A 326 8.80 32.98 -10.19
N LEU A 327 7.95 32.21 -9.52
CA LEU A 327 6.50 32.32 -9.68
C LEU A 327 5.93 33.57 -8.99
N ASP A 328 6.53 34.03 -7.89
CA ASP A 328 6.05 35.20 -7.13
C ASP A 328 6.19 36.51 -7.92
N ASN A 329 7.34 36.74 -8.50
CA ASN A 329 7.62 37.96 -9.28
C ASN A 329 7.47 37.75 -10.78
N LYS A 330 7.02 36.55 -11.19
CA LYS A 330 6.79 36.17 -12.58
C LYS A 330 8.02 36.31 -13.47
N LEU A 331 9.22 36.24 -12.89
CA LEU A 331 10.49 36.33 -13.58
C LEU A 331 10.92 34.99 -14.12
N VAL A 332 11.44 34.98 -15.33
CA VAL A 332 12.01 33.82 -16.02
C VAL A 332 13.42 34.13 -16.45
N GLU A 333 14.38 33.30 -16.08
CA GLU A 333 15.79 33.36 -16.49
C GLU A 333 16.13 32.12 -17.30
N ALA A 334 16.61 32.27 -18.51
CA ALA A 334 16.99 31.20 -19.42
C ALA A 334 18.47 31.30 -19.79
N GLN A 335 19.14 30.13 -19.89
CA GLN A 335 20.56 30.07 -20.21
C GLN A 335 20.86 28.94 -21.19
N GLY A 336 21.78 29.20 -22.09
CA GLY A 336 22.33 28.29 -23.08
C GLY A 336 21.43 28.11 -24.29
N ASN A 337 21.91 28.46 -25.45
CA ASN A 337 21.22 28.32 -26.73
C ASN A 337 19.79 28.92 -26.71
N VAL A 338 19.67 30.12 -26.18
CA VAL A 338 18.37 30.78 -26.03
C VAL A 338 17.83 31.18 -27.38
N VAL A 339 16.59 30.75 -27.68
CA VAL A 339 15.80 31.15 -28.84
C VAL A 339 14.44 31.61 -28.35
N TYR A 340 14.15 32.92 -28.52
CA TYR A 340 12.82 33.47 -28.27
C TYR A 340 12.10 33.73 -29.58
N ARG A 341 10.84 33.34 -29.69
CA ARG A 341 9.98 33.59 -30.83
C ARG A 341 8.63 34.14 -30.38
N GLN A 342 8.18 35.16 -31.06
CA GLN A 342 6.86 35.75 -30.94
C GLN A 342 6.21 35.80 -32.30
N ILE A 343 4.87 35.60 -32.37
CA ILE A 343 4.13 35.53 -33.61
C ILE A 343 3.59 36.93 -33.98
N ASP A 344 3.10 37.68 -33.03
CA ASP A 344 2.49 38.99 -33.23
C ASP A 344 2.97 39.97 -32.15
N PRO A 345 3.71 41.06 -32.53
CA PRO A 345 4.42 41.19 -33.81
C PRO A 345 5.47 40.06 -33.99
N PRO A 346 5.79 39.68 -35.23
CA PRO A 346 6.75 38.62 -35.48
C PRO A 346 8.17 39.08 -35.07
N LEU A 347 8.72 38.37 -34.06
CA LEU A 347 10.07 38.62 -33.53
C LEU A 347 10.78 37.29 -33.35
N ASN A 348 12.07 37.26 -33.64
CA ASN A 348 12.96 36.13 -33.39
C ASN A 348 14.29 36.63 -32.81
N PHE A 349 14.62 36.21 -31.60
CA PHE A 349 15.88 36.53 -30.95
C PHE A 349 16.67 35.26 -30.64
N VAL A 350 17.97 35.28 -30.91
CA VAL A 350 18.88 34.20 -30.55
C VAL A 350 20.00 34.78 -29.71
N GLY A 351 20.33 34.16 -28.60
CA GLY A 351 21.36 34.60 -27.67
C GLY A 351 21.80 33.50 -26.71
N GLU A 352 22.64 33.86 -25.75
CA GLU A 352 23.13 32.92 -24.72
C GLU A 352 22.28 32.96 -23.46
N THR A 353 21.76 34.13 -23.10
CA THR A 353 20.89 34.28 -21.93
C THR A 353 19.67 35.11 -22.27
N ALA A 354 18.57 34.86 -21.55
CA ALA A 354 17.41 35.72 -21.57
C ALA A 354 16.82 35.90 -20.17
N VAL A 355 16.33 37.09 -19.90
CA VAL A 355 15.55 37.41 -18.72
C VAL A 355 14.22 38.01 -19.18
N GLY A 356 13.14 37.40 -18.75
CA GLY A 356 11.79 37.84 -19.11
C GLY A 356 10.90 38.00 -17.89
N ASN A 357 9.96 38.92 -17.94
CA ASN A 357 8.90 39.05 -16.94
C ASN A 357 7.55 38.79 -17.58
N LEU A 358 6.84 37.78 -17.09
CA LEU A 358 5.56 37.32 -17.67
C LEU A 358 4.41 38.32 -17.46
N GLN A 359 4.51 39.19 -16.43
CA GLN A 359 3.50 40.19 -16.12
C GLN A 359 3.60 41.42 -17.06
N THR A 360 4.83 41.90 -17.27
CA THR A 360 5.10 43.07 -18.11
C THR A 360 5.33 42.69 -19.58
N GLU A 361 5.41 41.39 -19.87
CA GLU A 361 5.74 40.83 -21.19
C GLU A 361 7.08 41.34 -21.78
N ASN A 362 7.95 41.86 -20.92
CA ASN A 362 9.29 42.33 -21.31
C ASN A 362 10.26 41.14 -21.33
N ILE A 363 11.09 41.10 -22.35
CA ILE A 363 12.20 40.11 -22.45
C ILE A 363 13.46 40.85 -22.91
N VAL A 364 14.58 40.50 -22.24
CA VAL A 364 15.91 40.97 -22.59
C VAL A 364 16.75 39.73 -22.93
N VAL A 365 17.27 39.69 -24.15
CA VAL A 365 18.15 38.64 -24.64
C VAL A 365 19.56 39.19 -24.75
N LYS A 366 20.57 38.43 -24.27
CA LYS A 366 21.99 38.83 -24.30
C LYS A 366 22.81 37.75 -25.01
N GLY A 367 23.78 38.18 -25.79
CA GLY A 367 24.83 37.34 -26.36
C GLY A 367 25.83 36.85 -25.30
N GLY A 368 26.65 35.85 -25.63
CA GLY A 368 27.71 35.35 -24.75
C GLY A 368 28.91 36.29 -24.63
N SER A 369 29.73 36.10 -23.59
CA SER A 369 30.81 36.99 -23.19
C SER A 369 32.05 37.06 -24.10
N SER A 370 32.19 36.17 -25.13
CA SER A 370 33.44 36.06 -25.92
C SER A 370 33.32 36.33 -27.42
N SER A 371 32.18 36.68 -27.96
CA SER A 371 31.87 37.13 -29.33
C SER A 371 30.41 36.89 -29.73
N GLY A 372 29.60 36.43 -28.77
CA GLY A 372 28.21 36.09 -29.03
C GLY A 372 27.40 37.36 -29.33
N ARG A 373 26.88 37.42 -30.54
CA ARG A 373 25.97 38.50 -30.97
C ARG A 373 24.53 38.03 -30.66
N VAL A 374 23.69 38.98 -30.26
CA VAL A 374 22.23 38.80 -30.35
C VAL A 374 21.85 38.93 -31.80
N VAL A 375 21.27 37.92 -32.39
CA VAL A 375 20.73 37.96 -33.75
C VAL A 375 19.24 38.22 -33.62
N THR A 376 18.78 39.29 -34.28
CA THR A 376 17.37 39.67 -34.34
C THR A 376 16.92 39.57 -35.79
N GLU A 377 15.87 38.83 -36.04
CA GLU A 377 15.19 38.76 -37.32
C GLU A 377 13.83 39.46 -37.16
N ILE A 378 13.62 40.55 -37.89
CA ILE A 378 12.35 41.27 -37.94
C ILE A 378 11.76 40.93 -39.30
N ILE A 379 10.62 40.25 -39.33
CA ILE A 379 9.89 39.93 -40.54
C ILE A 379 8.85 41.07 -40.77
N PRO A 380 9.07 41.95 -41.73
CA PRO A 380 8.12 43.01 -42.01
C PRO A 380 6.78 42.40 -42.47
N GLN A 381 5.69 42.85 -41.89
CA GLN A 381 4.36 42.56 -42.46
C GLN A 381 4.19 43.39 -43.73
N GLU A 382 4.03 42.73 -44.88
CA GLU A 382 3.56 43.42 -46.09
C GLU A 382 2.20 44.04 -45.78
N LYS A 383 2.13 45.38 -45.86
CA LYS A 383 0.85 46.07 -45.81
C LYS A 383 0.03 45.58 -46.98
N ALA A 384 -1.03 44.83 -46.69
CA ALA A 384 -2.03 44.50 -47.70
C ALA A 384 -2.49 45.80 -48.35
N ASN A 385 -2.05 46.01 -49.57
CA ASN A 385 -2.54 47.11 -50.38
C ASN A 385 -4.05 46.92 -50.53
N ARG A 386 -4.84 47.70 -49.79
CA ARG A 386 -6.23 47.93 -50.12
C ARG A 386 -6.20 48.78 -51.39
N GLN A 387 -6.32 48.14 -52.54
CA GLN A 387 -6.78 48.79 -53.74
C GLN A 387 -8.27 49.08 -53.52
N GLN A 388 -8.59 50.35 -53.66
CA GLN A 388 -9.93 50.94 -53.76
C GLN A 388 -10.66 50.42 -54.99
#